data_1f8c6ba9b5e32fc67a65a5fc69140206
#
_entry.id   1f8c6ba9b5e32fc67a65a5fc69140206
#
_cell.length_a   1.000
_cell.length_b   1.000
_cell.length_c   1.000
_cell.angle_alpha   90.00
_cell.angle_beta   90.00
_cell.angle_gamma   90.00
#
_symmetry.space_group_name_H-M   'P 1'
#
loop_
_entity.id
_entity.type
_entity.pdbx_description
1 polymer ?
#
loop_
_entity_poly.entity_id
_entity_poly.type
_entity_poly.pdbx_seq_one_letter_code
_entity_poly.pdbx_strand_id
1 'polypeptide(L)'
;DPGDRPGLEQKGFREPLLYKECEVKFSLWEKYVKELLFDRAPAGIDCGDRMEYPGVDYAKFKLFQMSLIWRMGATSLEQFSNVNMGGAHLERLRDMLDRSDPGEPYEYGCWLGAISSRIHELGQVMMVPIRVRKKVLDHTCYQALLGGVFWNFFVSSHMEKFPYPGLFISKQDVLGIWKEGMKASQAVDHRAEQIKRRNAAHLQSP
;
A
#
# COMPACT_ATOMS: atom_id res chain seq x y z
N ASP A 1 -41.44 -2.44 29.15
CA ASP A 1 -41.63 -2.47 27.72
C ASP A 1 -40.56 -3.36 27.09
N PRO A 2 -40.94 -4.45 26.38
CA PRO A 2 -39.95 -5.34 25.74
C PRO A 2 -39.73 -4.88 24.29
N GLY A 3 -38.96 -3.78 24.10
CA GLY A 3 -38.80 -3.18 22.76
C GLY A 3 -37.50 -2.52 22.46
N ASP A 4 -36.61 -2.34 23.39
CA ASP A 4 -35.31 -1.68 23.12
C ASP A 4 -34.24 -2.73 22.89
N ARG A 5 -34.17 -3.25 21.65
CA ARG A 5 -32.95 -3.92 21.17
C ARG A 5 -31.89 -2.83 21.01
N PRO A 6 -30.73 -2.91 21.68
CA PRO A 6 -29.64 -1.98 21.41
C PRO A 6 -29.29 -2.08 19.92
N GLY A 7 -29.60 -1.02 19.19
CA GLY A 7 -29.20 -0.91 17.79
C GLY A 7 -27.69 -1.04 17.74
N LEU A 8 -27.17 -1.99 16.96
CA LEU A 8 -25.76 -2.06 16.63
C LEU A 8 -25.41 -0.75 15.90
N GLU A 9 -24.93 0.24 16.66
CA GLU A 9 -24.33 1.43 16.06
C GLU A 9 -23.01 1.00 15.40
N GLN A 10 -23.03 0.84 14.09
CA GLN A 10 -21.83 0.69 13.28
C GLN A 10 -21.08 2.03 13.12
N LYS A 11 -20.92 2.77 14.19
CA LYS A 11 -19.99 3.90 14.23
C LYS A 11 -18.62 3.32 14.52
N GLY A 12 -17.86 3.03 13.46
CA GLY A 12 -16.44 2.69 13.59
C GLY A 12 -15.70 3.77 14.39
N PHE A 13 -14.60 3.40 15.03
CA PHE A 13 -13.73 4.34 15.73
C PHE A 13 -13.34 5.49 14.81
N ARG A 14 -13.64 6.72 15.21
CA ARG A 14 -13.39 7.93 14.45
C ARG A 14 -12.50 8.86 15.26
N GLU A 15 -11.48 9.38 14.60
CA GLU A 15 -10.60 10.40 15.13
C GLU A 15 -10.50 11.52 14.09
N PRO A 16 -10.67 12.79 14.47
CA PRO A 16 -10.46 13.92 13.55
C PRO A 16 -8.95 14.12 13.33
N LEU A 17 -8.43 13.53 12.26
CA LEU A 17 -7.01 13.63 11.87
C LEU A 17 -6.73 14.77 10.90
N LEU A 18 -7.75 15.24 10.19
CA LEU A 18 -7.61 16.12 9.05
C LEU A 18 -8.47 17.36 9.21
N TYR A 19 -7.99 18.49 8.68
CA TYR A 19 -8.83 19.65 8.42
C TYR A 19 -9.76 19.37 7.24
N LYS A 20 -10.88 20.10 7.18
CA LYS A 20 -11.92 19.90 6.16
C LYS A 20 -11.39 19.95 4.72
N GLU A 21 -10.48 20.87 4.45
CA GLU A 21 -9.85 21.03 3.13
C GLU A 21 -9.02 19.80 2.75
N CYS A 22 -8.31 19.22 3.71
CA CYS A 22 -7.55 17.98 3.51
C CYS A 22 -8.48 16.78 3.29
N GLU A 23 -9.59 16.71 4.02
CA GLU A 23 -10.60 15.64 3.82
C GLU A 23 -11.19 15.68 2.41
N VAL A 24 -11.52 16.87 1.91
CA VAL A 24 -12.01 17.03 0.52
C VAL A 24 -10.96 16.54 -0.49
N LYS A 25 -9.69 16.92 -0.31
CA LYS A 25 -8.58 16.49 -1.17
C LYS A 25 -8.43 14.96 -1.15
N PHE A 26 -8.41 14.35 0.01
CA PHE A 26 -8.24 12.91 0.16
C PHE A 26 -9.45 12.13 -0.40
N SER A 27 -10.66 12.66 -0.25
CA SER A 27 -11.86 12.05 -0.79
C SER A 27 -11.84 11.90 -2.31
N LEU A 28 -11.16 12.79 -3.03
CA LEU A 28 -11.00 12.69 -4.49
C LEU A 28 -10.12 11.47 -4.87
N TRP A 29 -9.06 11.23 -4.11
CA TRP A 29 -8.19 10.07 -4.33
C TRP A 29 -8.87 8.77 -3.93
N GLU A 30 -9.60 8.78 -2.81
CA GLU A 30 -10.38 7.64 -2.33
C GLU A 30 -11.46 7.24 -3.32
N LYS A 31 -12.21 8.22 -3.84
CA LYS A 31 -13.23 8.00 -4.88
C LYS A 31 -12.62 7.37 -6.12
N TYR A 32 -11.49 7.92 -6.59
CA TYR A 32 -10.80 7.40 -7.76
C TYR A 32 -10.40 5.92 -7.58
N VAL A 33 -9.76 5.59 -6.45
CA VAL A 33 -9.29 4.21 -6.21
C VAL A 33 -10.45 3.26 -5.94
N LYS A 34 -11.53 3.72 -5.29
CA LYS A 34 -12.75 2.93 -5.15
C LYS A 34 -13.34 2.57 -6.52
N GLU A 35 -13.49 3.54 -7.41
CA GLU A 35 -13.99 3.31 -8.77
C GLU A 35 -13.07 2.35 -9.53
N LEU A 36 -11.76 2.52 -9.41
CA LEU A 36 -10.76 1.69 -10.08
C LEU A 36 -10.79 0.23 -9.63
N LEU A 37 -10.87 -0.03 -8.33
CA LEU A 37 -10.73 -1.38 -7.79
C LEU A 37 -12.06 -2.14 -7.69
N PHE A 38 -13.19 -1.43 -7.54
CA PHE A 38 -14.47 -2.07 -7.23
C PHE A 38 -15.56 -1.80 -8.28
N ASP A 39 -15.62 -0.60 -8.85
CA ASP A 39 -16.75 -0.23 -9.71
C ASP A 39 -16.43 -0.41 -11.21
N ARG A 40 -15.20 -0.12 -11.62
CA ARG A 40 -14.78 -0.07 -13.04
C ARG A 40 -13.34 -0.55 -13.22
N ALA A 41 -13.01 -1.71 -12.68
CA ALA A 41 -11.68 -2.25 -12.86
C ALA A 41 -11.31 -2.31 -14.35
N PRO A 42 -10.19 -1.72 -14.78
CA PRO A 42 -9.75 -1.82 -16.16
C PRO A 42 -9.43 -3.28 -16.51
N ALA A 43 -9.45 -3.60 -17.79
CA ALA A 43 -9.03 -4.91 -18.25
C ALA A 43 -7.54 -5.13 -17.89
N GLY A 44 -7.28 -6.14 -17.08
CA GLY A 44 -5.93 -6.51 -16.68
C GLY A 44 -5.24 -7.34 -17.74
N ILE A 45 -3.93 -7.15 -17.88
CA ILE A 45 -3.04 -7.95 -18.72
C ILE A 45 -2.37 -8.98 -17.84
N ASP A 46 -2.51 -10.26 -18.19
CA ASP A 46 -1.86 -11.36 -17.46
C ASP A 46 -0.38 -11.45 -17.82
N CYS A 47 0.49 -11.13 -16.85
CA CYS A 47 1.95 -11.21 -16.99
C CYS A 47 2.55 -12.43 -16.24
N GLY A 48 1.75 -13.47 -15.99
CA GLY A 48 2.16 -14.69 -15.31
C GLY A 48 2.05 -14.60 -13.80
N ASP A 49 2.97 -13.96 -13.13
CA ASP A 49 2.99 -13.81 -11.66
C ASP A 49 2.14 -12.63 -11.15
N ARG A 50 1.72 -11.73 -12.01
CA ARG A 50 0.90 -10.56 -11.70
C ARG A 50 -0.07 -10.22 -12.81
N MET A 51 -1.08 -9.45 -12.45
CA MET A 51 -1.94 -8.73 -13.39
C MET A 51 -1.44 -7.29 -13.50
N GLU A 52 -1.30 -6.78 -14.70
CA GLU A 52 -1.00 -5.37 -14.95
C GLU A 52 -2.23 -4.63 -15.45
N TYR A 53 -2.48 -3.46 -14.89
CA TYR A 53 -3.61 -2.60 -15.19
C TYR A 53 -3.08 -1.28 -15.75
N PRO A 54 -3.11 -1.09 -17.09
CA PRO A 54 -2.71 0.17 -17.71
C PRO A 54 -3.77 1.24 -17.54
N GLY A 55 -3.36 2.51 -17.66
CA GLY A 55 -4.26 3.66 -17.58
C GLY A 55 -4.67 4.04 -16.16
N VAL A 56 -3.94 3.57 -15.17
CA VAL A 56 -4.14 3.95 -13.76
C VAL A 56 -3.40 5.25 -13.48
N ASP A 57 -4.13 6.33 -13.20
CA ASP A 57 -3.57 7.64 -12.83
C ASP A 57 -2.56 7.49 -11.67
N TYR A 58 -1.29 7.61 -12.00
CA TYR A 58 -0.19 7.44 -11.07
C TYR A 58 -0.32 8.34 -9.86
N ALA A 59 -0.59 9.62 -10.07
CA ALA A 59 -0.60 10.59 -8.98
C ALA A 59 -1.74 10.31 -8.00
N LYS A 60 -2.95 10.09 -8.49
CA LYS A 60 -4.11 9.81 -7.62
C LYS A 60 -3.94 8.52 -6.85
N PHE A 61 -3.50 7.44 -7.51
CA PHE A 61 -3.31 6.16 -6.85
C PHE A 61 -2.19 6.22 -5.81
N LYS A 62 -1.08 6.85 -6.16
CA LYS A 62 0.08 7.01 -5.30
C LYS A 62 -0.24 7.85 -4.06
N LEU A 63 -0.93 8.98 -4.23
CA LEU A 63 -1.36 9.83 -3.13
C LEU A 63 -2.37 9.13 -2.22
N PHE A 64 -3.29 8.35 -2.79
CA PHE A 64 -4.19 7.51 -1.99
C PHE A 64 -3.41 6.53 -1.11
N GLN A 65 -2.48 5.75 -1.66
CA GLN A 65 -1.70 4.78 -0.87
C GLN A 65 -0.87 5.46 0.21
N MET A 66 -0.27 6.62 -0.09
CA MET A 66 0.49 7.41 0.90
C MET A 66 -0.41 7.94 2.01
N SER A 67 -1.64 8.37 1.68
CA SER A 67 -2.63 8.83 2.66
C SER A 67 -3.06 7.71 3.62
N LEU A 68 -3.15 6.48 3.13
CA LEU A 68 -3.48 5.33 3.98
C LEU A 68 -2.42 5.10 5.05
N ILE A 69 -1.16 4.93 4.64
CA ILE A 69 -0.08 4.64 5.59
C ILE A 69 0.19 5.83 6.52
N TRP A 70 0.06 7.07 6.04
CA TRP A 70 0.18 8.26 6.87
C TRP A 70 -0.90 8.28 7.96
N ARG A 71 -2.18 8.10 7.61
CA ARG A 71 -3.28 8.05 8.59
C ARG A 71 -3.09 6.92 9.61
N MET A 72 -2.66 5.73 9.17
CA MET A 72 -2.36 4.62 10.07
C MET A 72 -1.24 4.94 11.06
N GLY A 73 -0.27 5.75 10.68
CA GLY A 73 0.83 6.14 11.55
C GLY A 73 0.59 7.41 12.38
N ALA A 74 -0.37 8.25 11.98
CA ALA A 74 -0.68 9.50 12.66
C ALA A 74 -1.81 9.36 13.70
N THR A 75 -2.64 8.33 13.58
CA THR A 75 -3.78 8.09 14.49
C THR A 75 -3.33 7.65 15.88
N SER A 76 -4.08 8.04 16.90
CA SER A 76 -3.92 7.56 18.28
C SER A 76 -4.73 6.28 18.57
N LEU A 77 -5.51 5.78 17.62
CA LEU A 77 -6.36 4.61 17.79
C LEU A 77 -5.50 3.35 18.04
N GLU A 78 -5.85 2.61 19.10
CA GLU A 78 -5.07 1.46 19.61
C GLU A 78 -4.79 0.39 18.55
N GLN A 79 -5.73 0.10 17.66
CA GLN A 79 -5.56 -0.88 16.59
C GLN A 79 -4.44 -0.54 15.59
N PHE A 80 -3.98 0.71 15.54
CA PHE A 80 -2.87 1.16 14.70
C PHE A 80 -1.57 1.39 15.48
N SER A 81 -1.54 1.10 16.78
CA SER A 81 -0.35 1.31 17.66
C SER A 81 0.93 0.62 17.17
N ASN A 82 0.79 -0.42 16.35
CA ASN A 82 1.91 -1.11 15.73
C ASN A 82 2.54 -0.36 14.54
N VAL A 83 1.91 0.72 14.05
CA VAL A 83 2.43 1.51 12.93
C VAL A 83 3.24 2.67 13.46
N ASN A 84 4.52 2.44 13.65
CA ASN A 84 5.47 3.46 14.08
C ASN A 84 6.53 3.68 12.98
N MET A 85 6.36 4.74 12.22
CA MET A 85 7.27 5.12 11.13
C MET A 85 8.39 6.06 11.59
N GLY A 86 8.26 6.62 12.78
CA GLY A 86 9.09 7.73 13.25
C GLY A 86 8.65 9.10 12.72
N GLY A 87 8.90 10.14 13.51
CA GLY A 87 8.41 11.50 13.23
C GLY A 87 8.85 12.06 11.88
N ALA A 88 10.11 11.82 11.50
CA ALA A 88 10.64 12.33 10.23
C ALA A 88 9.89 11.79 8.99
N HIS A 89 9.51 10.51 8.99
CA HIS A 89 8.74 9.93 7.90
C HIS A 89 7.28 10.41 7.91
N LEU A 90 6.67 10.55 9.09
CA LEU A 90 5.32 11.11 9.21
C LEU A 90 5.23 12.53 8.68
N GLU A 91 6.17 13.40 9.07
CA GLU A 91 6.22 14.78 8.59
C GLU A 91 6.48 14.86 7.09
N ARG A 92 7.42 14.07 6.56
CA ARG A 92 7.67 14.04 5.12
C ARG A 92 6.43 13.60 4.32
N LEU A 93 5.75 12.55 4.77
CA LEU A 93 4.50 12.10 4.14
C LEU A 93 3.42 13.18 4.22
N ARG A 94 3.27 13.83 5.36
CA ARG A 94 2.33 14.95 5.53
C ARG A 94 2.60 16.06 4.53
N ASP A 95 3.85 16.49 4.39
CA ASP A 95 4.25 17.55 3.45
C ASP A 95 3.98 17.17 1.99
N MET A 96 4.26 15.91 1.61
CA MET A 96 3.97 15.40 0.26
C MET A 96 2.47 15.38 -0.02
N LEU A 97 1.67 14.91 0.93
CA LEU A 97 0.21 14.87 0.82
C LEU A 97 -0.40 16.28 0.77
N ASP A 98 0.11 17.20 1.58
CA ASP A 98 -0.35 18.60 1.58
C ASP A 98 -0.09 19.27 0.24
N ARG A 99 1.06 19.08 -0.35
CA ARG A 99 1.42 19.59 -1.67
C ARG A 99 0.85 18.77 -2.83
N SER A 100 0.16 17.68 -2.56
CA SER A 100 -0.28 16.71 -3.57
C SER A 100 0.88 16.23 -4.45
N ASP A 101 2.04 16.01 -3.84
CA ASP A 101 3.25 15.52 -4.50
C ASP A 101 3.34 13.99 -4.37
N PRO A 102 3.14 13.21 -5.45
CA PRO A 102 3.22 11.76 -5.40
C PRO A 102 4.65 11.24 -5.28
N GLY A 103 5.65 12.07 -5.53
CA GLY A 103 7.06 11.71 -5.54
C GLY A 103 7.42 10.65 -6.58
N GLU A 104 8.49 9.92 -6.34
CA GLU A 104 8.91 8.80 -7.18
C GLU A 104 8.19 7.50 -6.81
N PRO A 105 8.05 6.52 -7.73
CA PRO A 105 7.39 5.24 -7.46
C PRO A 105 7.92 4.53 -6.22
N TYR A 106 9.22 4.60 -5.98
CA TYR A 106 9.90 3.97 -4.84
C TYR A 106 9.78 4.75 -3.53
N GLU A 107 9.53 6.08 -3.56
CA GLU A 107 9.34 6.86 -2.34
C GLU A 107 8.04 6.45 -1.66
N TYR A 108 8.12 5.89 -0.46
CA TYR A 108 6.94 5.30 0.20
C TYR A 108 6.15 4.37 -0.73
N GLY A 109 6.87 3.52 -1.47
CA GLY A 109 6.27 2.59 -2.41
C GLY A 109 5.33 1.61 -1.73
N CYS A 110 4.31 1.19 -2.45
CA CYS A 110 3.41 0.13 -2.01
C CYS A 110 3.22 -0.89 -3.12
N TRP A 111 3.39 -2.16 -2.81
CA TRP A 111 3.03 -3.20 -3.75
C TRP A 111 1.75 -3.92 -3.29
N LEU A 112 0.98 -4.35 -4.27
CA LEU A 112 -0.30 -4.98 -4.07
C LEU A 112 -0.22 -6.46 -4.37
N GLY A 113 -0.87 -7.27 -3.52
CA GLY A 113 -0.97 -8.70 -3.72
C GLY A 113 -2.41 -9.17 -3.58
N ALA A 114 -2.91 -9.92 -4.55
CA ALA A 114 -4.21 -10.55 -4.47
C ALA A 114 -4.17 -11.73 -3.49
N ILE A 115 -5.27 -11.94 -2.78
CA ILE A 115 -5.50 -13.17 -2.04
C ILE A 115 -6.22 -14.12 -2.98
N SER A 116 -5.51 -15.02 -3.67
CA SER A 116 -6.13 -16.10 -4.44
C SER A 116 -7.45 -15.71 -5.16
N SER A 117 -8.05 -16.55 -5.96
CA SER A 117 -9.20 -16.28 -6.83
C SER A 117 -10.52 -15.80 -6.17
N ARG A 118 -10.53 -15.47 -4.87
CA ARG A 118 -11.71 -15.08 -4.09
C ARG A 118 -11.75 -13.63 -3.63
N ILE A 119 -11.16 -12.70 -4.41
CA ILE A 119 -11.13 -11.27 -4.07
C ILE A 119 -12.54 -10.71 -3.77
N HIS A 120 -13.56 -11.15 -4.50
CA HIS A 120 -14.93 -10.68 -4.31
C HIS A 120 -15.55 -11.09 -2.96
N GLU A 121 -15.19 -12.26 -2.43
CA GLU A 121 -15.70 -12.73 -1.14
C GLU A 121 -15.03 -12.00 0.04
N LEU A 122 -13.81 -11.51 -0.14
CA LEU A 122 -13.01 -10.84 0.88
C LEU A 122 -13.04 -9.31 0.81
N GLY A 123 -13.84 -8.74 -0.10
CA GLY A 123 -13.93 -7.28 -0.29
C GLY A 123 -14.37 -6.50 0.96
N GLN A 124 -15.01 -7.17 1.92
CA GLN A 124 -15.44 -6.59 3.20
C GLN A 124 -14.46 -6.88 4.35
N VAL A 125 -13.44 -7.71 4.12
CA VAL A 125 -12.47 -8.06 5.17
C VAL A 125 -11.40 -6.98 5.22
N MET A 126 -11.22 -6.41 6.40
CA MET A 126 -10.14 -5.49 6.71
C MET A 126 -9.26 -6.12 7.80
N MET A 127 -7.97 -6.17 7.55
CA MET A 127 -6.98 -6.54 8.56
C MET A 127 -6.16 -5.29 8.90
N VAL A 128 -6.09 -5.00 10.21
CA VAL A 128 -5.25 -3.92 10.71
C VAL A 128 -3.80 -4.13 10.29
N PRO A 129 -3.04 -3.03 10.08
CA PRO A 129 -1.67 -3.13 9.62
C PRO A 129 -0.79 -3.84 10.64
N ILE A 130 0.02 -4.75 10.15
CA ILE A 130 1.06 -5.43 10.92
C ILE A 130 2.44 -5.04 10.38
N ARG A 131 3.39 -4.83 11.28
CA ARG A 131 4.78 -4.67 10.89
C ARG A 131 5.34 -6.01 10.45
N VAL A 132 5.87 -6.08 9.23
CA VAL A 132 6.55 -7.28 8.75
C VAL A 132 7.84 -7.47 9.57
N ARG A 133 7.99 -8.63 10.23
CA ARG A 133 9.06 -8.87 11.21
C ARG A 133 10.47 -8.77 10.63
N LYS A 134 10.67 -9.28 9.39
CA LYS A 134 11.92 -9.09 8.65
C LYS A 134 11.81 -7.83 7.83
N LYS A 135 12.88 -7.04 7.83
CA LYS A 135 13.01 -5.95 6.87
C LYS A 135 12.99 -6.53 5.46
N VAL A 136 12.10 -6.04 4.62
CA VAL A 136 12.05 -6.40 3.21
C VAL A 136 13.05 -5.50 2.49
N LEU A 137 14.09 -6.09 1.93
CA LEU A 137 15.18 -5.34 1.27
C LEU A 137 15.81 -4.25 2.17
N ASP A 138 15.99 -4.57 3.45
CA ASP A 138 16.50 -3.68 4.48
C ASP A 138 15.57 -2.50 4.85
N HIS A 139 14.35 -2.46 4.31
CA HIS A 139 13.36 -1.43 4.63
C HIS A 139 12.26 -1.93 5.57
N THR A 140 11.73 -1.01 6.37
CA THR A 140 10.53 -1.27 7.18
C THR A 140 9.33 -1.40 6.25
N CYS A 141 8.55 -2.47 6.43
CA CYS A 141 7.34 -2.71 5.68
C CYS A 141 6.16 -2.94 6.63
N TYR A 142 5.02 -2.37 6.30
CA TYR A 142 3.74 -2.64 6.95
C TYR A 142 2.81 -3.30 5.96
N GLN A 143 2.12 -4.35 6.39
CA GLN A 143 1.16 -5.07 5.58
C GLN A 143 -0.24 -4.89 6.16
N ALA A 144 -1.20 -4.54 5.33
CA ALA A 144 -2.62 -4.48 5.65
C ALA A 144 -3.43 -5.24 4.60
N LEU A 145 -4.62 -5.71 4.96
CA LEU A 145 -5.60 -6.25 4.03
C LEU A 145 -6.75 -5.25 3.92
N LEU A 146 -6.96 -4.69 2.76
CA LEU A 146 -8.02 -3.72 2.48
C LEU A 146 -8.66 -4.07 1.14
N GLY A 147 -9.98 -4.24 1.13
CA GLY A 147 -10.72 -4.52 -0.09
C GLY A 147 -10.31 -5.81 -0.80
N GLY A 148 -9.94 -6.86 -0.05
CA GLY A 148 -9.52 -8.13 -0.61
C GLY A 148 -8.11 -8.14 -1.22
N VAL A 149 -7.35 -7.06 -1.03
CA VAL A 149 -5.99 -6.91 -1.55
C VAL A 149 -5.02 -6.69 -0.39
N PHE A 150 -3.88 -7.37 -0.40
CA PHE A 150 -2.76 -7.06 0.49
C PHE A 150 -2.04 -5.82 0.01
N TRP A 151 -1.90 -4.86 0.92
CA TRP A 151 -1.15 -3.62 0.73
C TRP A 151 0.13 -3.72 1.54
N ASN A 152 1.27 -3.66 0.88
CA ASN A 152 2.58 -3.75 1.49
C ASN A 152 3.28 -2.40 1.35
N PHE A 153 3.21 -1.59 2.40
CA PHE A 153 3.72 -0.23 2.46
C PHE A 153 5.18 -0.21 2.91
N PHE A 154 6.06 0.32 2.09
CA PHE A 154 7.46 0.54 2.45
C PHE A 154 7.66 1.93 3.04
N VAL A 155 8.25 1.98 4.22
CA VAL A 155 8.60 3.24 4.87
C VAL A 155 10.03 3.60 4.50
N SER A 156 10.19 4.18 3.32
CA SER A 156 11.47 4.63 2.78
C SER A 156 11.29 5.72 1.74
N SER A 157 12.19 6.68 1.71
CA SER A 157 12.25 7.75 0.71
C SER A 157 13.43 7.63 -0.25
N HIS A 158 14.22 6.53 -0.17
CA HIS A 158 15.48 6.37 -0.90
C HIS A 158 15.69 4.94 -1.40
N MET A 159 14.71 4.41 -2.13
CA MET A 159 14.78 3.07 -2.73
C MET A 159 15.07 3.13 -4.25
N GLU A 160 15.87 4.09 -4.69
CA GLU A 160 16.13 4.35 -6.13
C GLU A 160 16.69 3.12 -6.87
N LYS A 161 17.45 2.28 -6.17
CA LYS A 161 18.02 1.03 -6.71
C LYS A 161 17.17 -0.19 -6.42
N PHE A 162 15.86 -0.03 -6.33
CA PHE A 162 14.98 -1.16 -6.07
C PHE A 162 15.04 -2.15 -7.23
N PRO A 163 15.35 -3.43 -6.96
CA PRO A 163 15.69 -4.39 -8.00
C PRO A 163 14.51 -4.90 -8.83
N TYR A 164 13.30 -4.42 -8.59
CA TYR A 164 12.08 -4.90 -9.24
C TYR A 164 11.31 -3.75 -9.92
N PRO A 165 11.65 -3.41 -11.16
CA PRO A 165 10.80 -2.53 -11.97
C PRO A 165 9.40 -3.16 -12.09
N GLY A 166 8.37 -2.37 -11.84
CA GLY A 166 6.97 -2.82 -11.89
C GLY A 166 6.42 -3.42 -10.58
N LEU A 167 7.20 -3.43 -9.47
CA LEU A 167 6.65 -3.78 -8.16
C LEU A 167 5.67 -2.71 -7.66
N PHE A 168 6.02 -1.45 -7.87
CA PHE A 168 5.17 -0.31 -7.51
C PHE A 168 4.43 0.21 -8.74
N ILE A 169 3.37 1.00 -8.51
CA ILE A 169 2.75 1.73 -9.60
C ILE A 169 3.79 2.58 -10.32
N SER A 170 3.78 2.54 -11.65
CA SER A 170 4.77 3.26 -12.46
C SER A 170 4.26 4.62 -12.91
N LYS A 171 5.19 5.54 -13.22
CA LYS A 171 4.87 6.83 -13.85
C LYS A 171 4.30 6.69 -15.29
N GLN A 172 4.35 5.49 -15.85
CA GLN A 172 3.70 5.14 -17.11
C GLN A 172 2.24 4.68 -16.90
N ASP A 173 1.66 5.00 -15.75
CA ASP A 173 0.27 4.70 -15.43
C ASP A 173 -0.08 3.20 -15.48
N VAL A 174 0.85 2.35 -15.04
CA VAL A 174 0.65 0.91 -14.91
C VAL A 174 0.69 0.48 -13.46
N LEU A 175 -0.38 -0.18 -13.00
CA LEU A 175 -0.50 -0.78 -11.69
C LEU A 175 -0.34 -2.30 -11.78
N GLY A 176 0.62 -2.85 -11.05
CA GLY A 176 0.78 -4.31 -10.90
C GLY A 176 0.09 -4.83 -9.64
N ILE A 177 -0.71 -5.89 -9.76
CA ILE A 177 -1.26 -6.64 -8.63
C ILE A 177 -0.77 -8.09 -8.74
N TRP A 178 0.00 -8.53 -7.74
CA TRP A 178 0.57 -9.87 -7.71
C TRP A 178 -0.47 -10.91 -7.35
N LYS A 179 -0.50 -12.04 -8.07
CA LYS A 179 -1.54 -13.07 -7.96
C LYS A 179 -1.52 -13.84 -6.64
N GLU A 180 -0.35 -13.98 -6.02
CA GLU A 180 -0.17 -14.68 -4.75
C GLU A 180 0.48 -13.78 -3.70
N GLY A 181 -0.31 -12.90 -3.09
CA GLY A 181 0.18 -11.84 -2.21
C GLY A 181 1.06 -12.29 -1.04
N MET A 182 0.78 -13.44 -0.40
CA MET A 182 1.63 -13.96 0.68
C MET A 182 2.90 -14.64 0.17
N LYS A 183 2.83 -15.38 -0.92
CA LYS A 183 4.00 -16.03 -1.51
C LYS A 183 4.87 -15.03 -2.29
N ALA A 184 4.29 -13.95 -2.79
CA ALA A 184 5.03 -12.89 -3.46
C ALA A 184 6.02 -12.20 -2.51
N SER A 185 5.70 -12.00 -1.22
CA SER A 185 6.67 -11.45 -0.26
C SER A 185 7.88 -12.37 -0.08
N GLN A 186 7.67 -13.68 -0.02
CA GLN A 186 8.76 -14.67 0.07
C GLN A 186 9.55 -14.76 -1.23
N ALA A 187 8.89 -14.64 -2.39
CA ALA A 187 9.54 -14.64 -3.69
C ALA A 187 10.37 -13.36 -3.93
N VAL A 188 9.89 -12.21 -3.46
CA VAL A 188 10.63 -10.94 -3.48
C VAL A 188 11.89 -11.05 -2.64
N ASP A 189 11.78 -11.59 -1.41
CA ASP A 189 12.94 -11.80 -0.53
C ASP A 189 13.96 -12.75 -1.15
N HIS A 190 13.50 -13.87 -1.71
CA HIS A 190 14.39 -14.87 -2.31
C HIS A 190 15.12 -14.33 -3.56
N ARG A 191 14.44 -13.61 -4.44
CA ARG A 191 15.05 -12.97 -5.62
C ARG A 191 16.00 -11.84 -5.22
N ALA A 192 15.66 -11.05 -4.18
CA ALA A 192 16.54 -10.01 -3.68
C ALA A 192 17.86 -10.59 -3.16
N GLU A 193 17.80 -11.71 -2.44
CA GLU A 193 19.01 -12.41 -2.00
C GLU A 193 19.83 -12.96 -3.19
N GLN A 194 19.18 -13.50 -4.20
CA GLN A 194 19.88 -13.98 -5.41
C GLN A 194 20.62 -12.85 -6.15
N ILE A 195 20.00 -11.66 -6.26
CA ILE A 195 20.62 -10.50 -6.90
C ILE A 195 21.78 -9.98 -6.05
N LYS A 196 21.62 -9.89 -4.72
CA LYS A 196 22.71 -9.52 -3.80
C LYS A 196 23.91 -10.46 -3.96
N ARG A 197 23.68 -11.77 -4.04
CA ARG A 197 24.73 -12.77 -4.25
C ARG A 197 25.40 -12.64 -5.62
N ARG A 198 24.65 -12.38 -6.69
CA ARG A 198 25.19 -12.15 -8.03
C ARG A 198 26.07 -10.92 -8.10
N ASN A 199 25.62 -9.80 -7.53
CA ASN A 199 26.36 -8.55 -7.49
C ASN A 199 27.63 -8.67 -6.63
N ALA A 200 27.58 -9.40 -5.52
CA ALA A 200 28.77 -9.68 -4.70
C ALA A 200 29.82 -10.54 -5.44
N ALA A 201 29.35 -11.51 -6.25
CA ALA A 201 30.24 -12.34 -7.05
C ALA A 201 30.93 -11.54 -8.19
N HIS A 202 30.21 -10.58 -8.82
CA HIS A 202 30.79 -9.70 -9.83
C HIS A 202 31.82 -8.71 -9.29
N LEU A 203 31.74 -8.31 -8.01
CA LEU A 203 32.69 -7.43 -7.37
C LEU A 203 33.98 -8.16 -6.89
N GLN A 204 33.95 -9.51 -6.91
CA GLN A 204 35.09 -10.36 -6.48
C GLN A 204 35.79 -11.04 -7.64
N SER A 205 35.38 -10.80 -8.87
CA SER A 205 36.06 -11.28 -10.05
C SER A 205 37.16 -10.27 -10.44
N PRO A 206 38.44 -10.70 -10.54
CA PRO A 206 39.59 -9.84 -10.83
C PRO A 206 39.54 -9.26 -12.25
#